data_93716eb9e0be4d3db971dcb20e745a03
#
_entry.id   93716eb9e0be4d3db971dcb20e745a03
#
_cell.length_a   1.000
_cell.length_b   1.000
_cell.length_c   1.000
_cell.angle_alpha   90.00
_cell.angle_beta   90.00
_cell.angle_gamma   90.00
#
_symmetry.space_group_name_H-M   'P 1'
#
loop_
_entity.id
_entity.type
_entity.pdbx_description
1 polymer ?
#
loop_
_entity_poly.entity_id
_entity_poly.type
_entity_poly.pdbx_seq_one_letter_code
_entity_poly.pdbx_strand_id
1 'polypeptide(L)'
;EITTRLVGSEMCIRDRYEDVNNDGKLDYQDKQVLGNTIPKITYGLTAGLRYKGFDLNILFQGLGQANAFTKSGMTRMQYEWLTISDKWRDAWSPENPDSNIPMLRFDSSWDTYDSSFWVHRIDFLKLKNLQLGYAFPEWITSKLKMQRLYVYANAQNLFTIMWKKGYEGYDPERNTFDSGTNYYPTPRIFTFGINLNF
;
A
#
# COMPACT_ATOMS: atom_id res chain seq x y z
N GLU A 1 -9.82 -0.79 -20.36
CA GLU A 1 -10.15 0.23 -19.35
C GLU A 1 -11.65 0.25 -19.16
N ILE A 2 -12.13 -0.38 -18.09
CA ILE A 2 -13.55 -0.21 -17.72
C ILE A 2 -13.60 1.17 -17.07
N THR A 3 -13.96 2.17 -17.85
CA THR A 3 -14.14 3.53 -17.36
C THR A 3 -15.51 3.64 -16.72
N THR A 4 -15.56 3.70 -15.41
CA THR A 4 -16.75 4.10 -14.68
C THR A 4 -16.96 5.60 -14.85
N ARG A 5 -17.83 6.01 -15.71
CA ARG A 5 -18.30 7.40 -15.77
C ARG A 5 -19.62 7.47 -15.00
N LEU A 6 -19.56 8.04 -13.82
CA LEU A 6 -20.73 8.39 -13.05
C LEU A 6 -21.31 9.69 -13.63
N VAL A 7 -22.41 9.64 -14.33
CA VAL A 7 -23.11 10.83 -14.79
C VAL A 7 -24.61 10.63 -14.53
N GLY A 8 -25.15 11.48 -13.66
CA GLY A 8 -26.57 11.85 -13.59
C GLY A 8 -27.54 10.89 -12.92
N SER A 9 -28.28 11.45 -12.11
CA SER A 9 -29.55 11.28 -11.38
C SER A 9 -30.24 9.91 -11.20
N GLU A 10 -29.90 8.86 -11.90
CA GLU A 10 -30.33 7.49 -11.59
C GLU A 10 -29.18 6.54 -11.93
N MET A 11 -28.55 6.00 -10.91
CA MET A 11 -27.42 5.11 -11.08
C MET A 11 -27.91 3.73 -11.55
N CYS A 12 -28.26 3.63 -12.83
CA CYS A 12 -28.49 2.40 -13.50
C CYS A 12 -27.19 1.61 -13.62
N ILE A 13 -27.27 0.29 -13.63
CA ILE A 13 -26.12 -0.62 -13.79
C ILE A 13 -25.32 -0.27 -15.05
N ARG A 14 -25.98 0.22 -16.07
CA ARG A 14 -25.43 0.67 -17.36
C ARG A 14 -24.46 1.86 -17.23
N ASP A 15 -24.63 2.71 -16.25
CA ASP A 15 -23.80 3.91 -16.07
C ASP A 15 -22.49 3.59 -15.34
N ARG A 16 -22.35 2.35 -14.85
CA ARG A 16 -21.20 1.90 -14.07
C ARG A 16 -20.21 1.04 -14.85
N TYR A 17 -20.67 0.33 -15.86
CA TYR A 17 -19.86 -0.56 -16.69
C TYR A 17 -19.97 -0.16 -18.14
N GLU A 18 -18.86 -0.24 -18.85
CA GLU A 18 -18.76 0.10 -20.26
C GLU A 18 -19.03 -1.16 -21.11
N ASP A 19 -19.94 -1.04 -22.05
CA ASP A 19 -20.13 -2.01 -23.14
C ASP A 19 -19.00 -1.78 -24.15
N VAL A 20 -17.96 -2.58 -24.05
CA VAL A 20 -16.72 -2.40 -24.79
C VAL A 20 -16.88 -2.81 -26.25
N ASN A 21 -17.66 -3.83 -26.51
CA ASN A 21 -17.91 -4.35 -27.87
C ASN A 21 -19.08 -3.67 -28.56
N ASN A 22 -19.86 -2.82 -27.85
CA ASN A 22 -21.04 -2.10 -28.32
C ASN A 22 -22.16 -3.02 -28.83
N ASP A 23 -22.35 -4.17 -28.22
CA ASP A 23 -23.42 -5.10 -28.60
C ASP A 23 -24.76 -4.84 -27.86
N GLY A 24 -24.77 -3.87 -26.93
CA GLY A 24 -25.90 -3.47 -26.11
C GLY A 24 -26.15 -4.37 -24.90
N LYS A 25 -25.22 -5.30 -24.59
CA LYS A 25 -25.26 -6.18 -23.43
C LYS A 25 -24.02 -5.98 -22.60
N LEU A 26 -24.14 -6.14 -21.28
CA LEU A 26 -23.00 -6.14 -20.36
C LEU A 26 -22.70 -7.58 -19.95
N ASP A 27 -21.65 -8.17 -20.50
CA ASP A 27 -21.30 -9.56 -20.24
C ASP A 27 -19.77 -9.78 -20.12
N TYR A 28 -19.35 -11.04 -20.20
CA TYR A 28 -17.93 -11.40 -20.04
C TYR A 28 -17.05 -10.90 -21.18
N GLN A 29 -17.63 -10.56 -22.34
CA GLN A 29 -16.89 -10.06 -23.52
C GLN A 29 -16.43 -8.60 -23.31
N ASP A 30 -17.03 -7.88 -22.36
CA ASP A 30 -16.66 -6.52 -21.99
C ASP A 30 -15.48 -6.47 -20.99
N LYS A 31 -14.93 -7.61 -20.63
CA LYS A 31 -13.79 -7.67 -19.71
C LYS A 31 -12.50 -7.25 -20.40
N GLN A 32 -11.81 -6.28 -19.81
CA GLN A 32 -10.52 -5.78 -20.27
C GLN A 32 -9.40 -6.01 -19.24
N VAL A 33 -8.17 -5.99 -19.72
CA VAL A 33 -6.98 -6.04 -18.87
C VAL A 33 -6.75 -4.66 -18.25
N LEU A 34 -7.07 -4.49 -16.98
CA LEU A 34 -6.99 -3.22 -16.24
C LEU A 34 -5.59 -2.88 -15.73
N GLY A 35 -4.70 -3.84 -15.66
CA GLY A 35 -3.36 -3.61 -15.14
C GLY A 35 -2.59 -4.90 -14.90
N ASN A 36 -1.42 -4.74 -14.30
CA ASN A 36 -0.54 -5.85 -13.97
C ASN A 36 -0.23 -5.84 -12.46
N THR A 37 -0.43 -6.97 -11.82
CA THR A 37 -0.11 -7.15 -10.39
C THR A 37 1.38 -7.40 -10.16
N ILE A 38 2.09 -7.91 -11.18
CA ILE A 38 3.54 -8.09 -11.14
C ILE A 38 4.20 -6.75 -11.46
N PRO A 39 5.04 -6.19 -10.57
CA PRO A 39 5.73 -4.94 -10.83
C PRO A 39 6.66 -5.08 -12.04
N LYS A 40 6.60 -4.11 -12.96
CA LYS A 40 7.54 -4.05 -14.08
C LYS A 40 8.90 -3.49 -13.70
N ILE A 41 8.94 -2.70 -12.63
CA ILE A 41 10.16 -2.06 -12.13
C ILE A 41 10.27 -2.33 -10.63
N THR A 42 11.39 -2.90 -10.23
CA THR A 42 11.81 -3.02 -8.81
C THR A 42 13.12 -2.28 -8.66
N TYR A 43 13.26 -1.47 -7.62
CA TYR A 43 14.47 -0.72 -7.37
C TYR A 43 14.84 -0.73 -5.90
N GLY A 44 16.14 -0.63 -5.64
CA GLY A 44 16.71 -0.54 -4.31
C GLY A 44 17.95 0.34 -4.31
N LEU A 45 18.12 1.10 -3.25
CA LEU A 45 19.30 1.93 -3.01
C LEU A 45 19.82 1.65 -1.60
N THR A 46 21.06 1.16 -1.54
CA THR A 46 21.78 1.01 -0.27
C THR A 46 22.88 2.07 -0.22
N ALA A 47 22.92 2.84 0.85
CA ALA A 47 23.97 3.82 1.10
C ALA A 47 24.59 3.57 2.48
N GLY A 48 25.92 3.60 2.54
CA GLY A 48 26.69 3.49 3.77
C GLY A 48 27.70 4.63 3.88
N LEU A 49 27.75 5.26 5.04
CA LEU A 49 28.69 6.33 5.34
C LEU A 49 29.41 6.05 6.66
N ARG A 50 30.73 6.17 6.68
CA ARG A 50 31.53 6.07 7.92
C ARG A 50 32.38 7.32 8.09
N TYR A 51 32.29 7.92 9.27
CA TYR A 51 33.06 9.11 9.59
C TYR A 51 33.31 9.23 11.08
N LYS A 52 34.58 9.30 11.50
CA LYS A 52 35.03 9.52 12.88
C LYS A 52 34.32 8.64 13.93
N GLY A 53 34.17 7.35 13.63
CA GLY A 53 33.49 6.39 14.52
C GLY A 53 32.00 6.27 14.32
N PHE A 54 31.36 7.21 13.64
CA PHE A 54 29.97 7.07 13.21
C PHE A 54 29.87 6.17 11.98
N ASP A 55 28.86 5.33 11.96
CA ASP A 55 28.46 4.61 10.77
C ASP A 55 26.95 4.77 10.53
N LEU A 56 26.60 5.08 9.31
CA LEU A 56 25.23 5.24 8.86
C LEU A 56 24.98 4.27 7.72
N ASN A 57 23.94 3.44 7.85
CA ASN A 57 23.50 2.54 6.79
C ASN A 57 22.01 2.80 6.50
N ILE A 58 21.72 3.02 5.23
CA ILE A 58 20.37 3.31 4.75
C ILE A 58 20.02 2.34 3.63
N LEU A 59 18.81 1.78 3.68
CA LEU A 59 18.25 0.95 2.62
C LEU A 59 16.88 1.47 2.22
N PHE A 60 16.79 1.94 0.99
CA PHE A 60 15.53 2.21 0.32
C PHE A 60 15.16 1.06 -0.62
N GLN A 61 13.89 0.77 -0.68
CA GLN A 61 13.32 -0.21 -1.60
C GLN A 61 12.00 0.31 -2.15
N GLY A 62 11.74 0.01 -3.42
CA GLY A 62 10.48 0.40 -4.03
C GLY A 62 10.15 -0.43 -5.25
N LEU A 63 8.93 -0.22 -5.73
CA LEU A 63 8.44 -0.81 -6.96
C LEU A 63 7.65 0.21 -7.77
N GLY A 64 7.56 -0.04 -9.05
CA GLY A 64 6.83 0.80 -9.98
C GLY A 64 6.08 -0.01 -11.03
N GLN A 65 5.05 0.61 -11.58
CA GLN A 65 4.17 0.01 -12.59
C GLN A 65 3.51 -1.30 -12.13
N ALA A 66 3.00 -1.30 -10.89
CA ALA A 66 2.21 -2.39 -10.35
C ALA A 66 0.82 -1.90 -9.91
N ASN A 67 -0.15 -2.78 -10.02
CA ASN A 67 -1.50 -2.54 -9.56
C ASN A 67 -1.88 -3.59 -8.51
N ALA A 68 -2.67 -3.20 -7.54
CA ALA A 68 -3.30 -4.09 -6.59
C ALA A 68 -4.80 -4.13 -6.79
N PHE A 69 -5.37 -5.29 -6.60
CA PHE A 69 -6.80 -5.49 -6.58
C PHE A 69 -7.27 -5.49 -5.13
N THR A 70 -8.05 -4.49 -4.73
CA THR A 70 -8.38 -4.22 -3.31
C THR A 70 -9.79 -4.65 -2.91
N LYS A 71 -10.47 -5.44 -3.73
CA LYS A 71 -11.79 -5.95 -3.41
C LYS A 71 -11.71 -7.00 -2.29
N SER A 72 -11.93 -6.60 -1.08
CA SER A 72 -11.92 -7.45 0.10
C SER A 72 -13.16 -7.24 0.96
N GLY A 73 -13.41 -8.09 1.92
CA GLY A 73 -14.51 -7.94 2.86
C GLY A 73 -14.50 -6.60 3.61
N MET A 74 -13.32 -6.00 3.84
CA MET A 74 -13.19 -4.68 4.48
C MET A 74 -13.46 -3.52 3.53
N THR A 75 -13.25 -3.71 2.23
CA THR A 75 -13.41 -2.65 1.23
C THR A 75 -14.73 -2.72 0.51
N ARG A 76 -15.40 -3.86 0.53
CA ARG A 76 -16.74 -4.03 -0.04
C ARG A 76 -17.76 -3.20 0.73
N MET A 77 -18.85 -2.90 0.04
CA MET A 77 -20.09 -2.54 0.68
C MET A 77 -20.50 -3.64 1.67
N GLN A 78 -21.33 -3.24 2.59
CA GLN A 78 -21.85 -4.08 3.66
C GLN A 78 -22.18 -5.51 3.19
N TYR A 79 -21.34 -6.44 3.60
CA TYR A 79 -21.70 -7.85 3.66
C TYR A 79 -22.26 -8.10 5.07
N GLU A 80 -23.25 -8.94 5.21
CA GLU A 80 -23.84 -9.27 6.50
C GLU A 80 -22.76 -9.38 7.59
N TRP A 81 -22.93 -8.66 8.70
CA TRP A 81 -22.06 -8.71 9.90
C TRP A 81 -20.69 -8.00 9.81
N LEU A 82 -20.36 -7.31 8.74
CA LEU A 82 -19.09 -6.58 8.63
C LEU A 82 -19.27 -5.07 8.88
N THR A 83 -18.25 -4.48 9.48
CA THR A 83 -18.15 -3.03 9.63
C THR A 83 -17.92 -2.36 8.28
N ILE A 84 -18.61 -1.27 8.02
CA ILE A 84 -18.42 -0.46 6.81
C ILE A 84 -17.14 0.37 6.96
N SER A 85 -16.30 0.37 5.94
CA SER A 85 -15.13 1.25 5.89
C SER A 85 -15.55 2.73 5.83
N ASP A 86 -14.76 3.62 6.44
CA ASP A 86 -14.97 5.07 6.37
C ASP A 86 -15.04 5.62 4.94
N LYS A 87 -14.43 4.97 3.99
CA LYS A 87 -14.52 5.27 2.57
C LYS A 87 -15.95 5.43 2.08
N TRP A 88 -16.87 4.62 2.60
CA TRP A 88 -18.27 4.61 2.18
C TRP A 88 -19.11 5.75 2.75
N ARG A 89 -18.54 6.58 3.65
CA ARG A 89 -19.22 7.80 4.10
C ARG A 89 -19.42 8.82 3.00
N ASP A 90 -18.49 8.83 2.03
CA ASP A 90 -18.56 9.69 0.86
C ASP A 90 -19.31 9.04 -0.31
N ALA A 91 -20.07 7.96 -0.07
CA ALA A 91 -20.85 7.31 -1.11
C ALA A 91 -21.85 8.27 -1.75
N TRP A 92 -22.11 8.01 -3.02
CA TRP A 92 -23.10 8.80 -3.77
C TRP A 92 -24.47 8.78 -3.08
N SER A 93 -25.06 9.94 -2.95
CA SER A 93 -26.43 10.14 -2.50
C SER A 93 -27.03 11.35 -3.22
N PRO A 94 -28.35 11.58 -3.17
CA PRO A 94 -28.94 12.82 -3.70
C PRO A 94 -28.33 14.09 -3.12
N GLU A 95 -27.83 14.04 -1.88
CA GLU A 95 -27.15 15.14 -1.19
C GLU A 95 -25.65 15.25 -1.57
N ASN A 96 -25.07 14.18 -2.13
CA ASN A 96 -23.66 14.11 -2.58
C ASN A 96 -23.56 13.54 -3.99
N PRO A 97 -24.10 14.24 -5.01
CA PRO A 97 -24.21 13.71 -6.39
C PRO A 97 -22.86 13.64 -7.12
N ASP A 98 -21.84 14.37 -6.67
CA ASP A 98 -20.52 14.41 -7.31
C ASP A 98 -19.55 13.34 -6.81
N SER A 99 -20.02 12.44 -5.96
CA SER A 99 -19.18 11.36 -5.43
C SER A 99 -18.74 10.36 -6.49
N ASN A 100 -17.45 9.98 -6.44
CA ASN A 100 -16.89 8.90 -7.23
C ASN A 100 -17.10 7.52 -6.59
N ILE A 101 -17.72 7.46 -5.40
CA ILE A 101 -17.99 6.23 -4.67
C ILE A 101 -19.44 5.84 -4.92
N PRO A 102 -19.70 4.60 -5.35
CA PRO A 102 -21.04 4.14 -5.65
C PRO A 102 -22.00 4.29 -4.45
N MET A 103 -23.28 4.41 -4.77
CA MET A 103 -24.32 4.43 -3.75
C MET A 103 -24.30 3.15 -2.92
N LEU A 104 -24.45 3.27 -1.62
CA LEU A 104 -24.59 2.15 -0.71
C LEU A 104 -25.95 1.46 -0.96
N ARG A 105 -25.91 0.19 -1.34
CA ARG A 105 -27.09 -0.65 -1.50
C ARG A 105 -26.94 -1.90 -0.67
N PHE A 106 -28.01 -2.29 -0.03
CA PHE A 106 -28.07 -3.58 0.68
C PHE A 106 -28.22 -4.70 -0.34
N ASP A 107 -27.36 -5.72 -0.26
CA ASP A 107 -27.42 -6.95 -1.07
C ASP A 107 -27.43 -6.73 -2.61
N SER A 108 -26.65 -5.78 -3.10
CA SER A 108 -26.47 -5.58 -4.53
C SER A 108 -25.30 -6.43 -5.07
N SER A 109 -25.60 -7.49 -5.79
CA SER A 109 -24.61 -8.33 -6.46
C SER A 109 -23.78 -7.55 -7.49
N TRP A 110 -24.38 -6.56 -8.15
CA TRP A 110 -23.74 -5.74 -9.18
C TRP A 110 -22.63 -4.85 -8.62
N ASP A 111 -22.78 -4.34 -7.42
CA ASP A 111 -21.79 -3.50 -6.77
C ASP A 111 -20.53 -4.28 -6.35
N THR A 112 -20.61 -5.59 -6.42
CA THR A 112 -19.54 -6.51 -6.05
C THR A 112 -18.76 -7.07 -7.24
N TYR A 113 -19.11 -6.74 -8.49
CA TYR A 113 -18.36 -7.20 -9.63
C TYR A 113 -16.95 -6.59 -9.70
N ASP A 114 -16.04 -7.34 -10.31
CA ASP A 114 -14.68 -6.90 -10.54
C ASP A 114 -14.68 -5.76 -11.55
N SER A 115 -14.10 -4.64 -11.18
CA SER A 115 -14.08 -3.43 -11.98
C SER A 115 -12.83 -2.59 -11.72
N SER A 116 -12.61 -1.58 -12.54
CA SER A 116 -11.53 -0.61 -12.38
C SER A 116 -11.57 0.13 -11.03
N PHE A 117 -12.74 0.21 -10.40
CA PHE A 117 -12.92 0.79 -9.07
C PHE A 117 -12.06 0.11 -7.99
N TRP A 118 -11.80 -1.19 -8.15
CA TRP A 118 -11.03 -1.99 -7.21
C TRP A 118 -9.54 -2.08 -7.55
N VAL A 119 -9.13 -1.56 -8.71
CA VAL A 119 -7.74 -1.61 -9.17
C VAL A 119 -7.02 -0.32 -8.81
N HIS A 120 -6.04 -0.41 -7.94
CA HIS A 120 -5.24 0.74 -7.50
C HIS A 120 -3.79 0.56 -7.89
N ARG A 121 -3.16 1.65 -8.32
CA ARG A 121 -1.73 1.68 -8.58
C ARG A 121 -0.97 1.79 -7.26
N ILE A 122 0.01 0.89 -7.07
CA ILE A 122 0.73 0.71 -5.80
C ILE A 122 2.21 1.06 -5.89
N ASP A 123 2.59 1.98 -6.77
CA ASP A 123 3.97 2.44 -6.86
C ASP A 123 4.40 3.11 -5.56
N PHE A 124 5.50 2.66 -4.97
CA PHE A 124 5.99 3.21 -3.71
C PHE A 124 7.51 3.25 -3.60
N LEU A 125 8.00 4.07 -2.67
CA LEU A 125 9.34 4.07 -2.12
C LEU A 125 9.26 3.93 -0.60
N LYS A 126 9.93 2.93 -0.04
CA LYS A 126 9.96 2.65 1.40
C LYS A 126 11.38 2.77 1.95
N LEU A 127 11.53 3.44 3.08
CA LEU A 127 12.75 3.35 3.88
C LEU A 127 12.69 2.09 4.73
N LYS A 128 13.33 1.03 4.21
CA LYS A 128 13.31 -0.32 4.81
C LYS A 128 14.17 -0.42 6.04
N ASN A 129 15.33 0.21 6.01
CA ASN A 129 16.29 0.16 7.10
C ASN A 129 17.06 1.47 7.21
N LEU A 130 17.17 1.96 8.42
CA LEU A 130 18.02 3.08 8.80
C LEU A 130 18.75 2.69 10.07
N GLN A 131 20.08 2.54 9.98
CA GLN A 131 20.92 2.24 11.13
C GLN A 131 21.95 3.34 11.32
N LEU A 132 22.03 3.84 12.53
CA LEU A 132 23.06 4.76 12.98
C LEU A 132 23.84 4.08 14.10
N GLY A 133 25.13 3.96 13.94
CA GLY A 133 26.04 3.36 14.90
C GLY A 133 27.18 4.27 15.27
N TYR A 134 27.79 4.00 16.41
CA TYR A 134 28.99 4.68 16.88
C TYR A 134 29.97 3.71 17.51
N ALA A 135 31.18 3.64 16.96
CA ALA A 135 32.30 2.93 17.52
C ALA A 135 33.12 3.87 18.42
N PHE A 136 33.19 3.56 19.69
CA PHE A 136 33.96 4.36 20.65
C PHE A 136 35.46 4.24 20.38
N PRO A 137 36.22 5.34 20.52
CA PRO A 137 37.64 5.34 20.28
C PRO A 137 38.39 4.58 21.39
N GLU A 138 39.61 4.10 21.07
CA GLU A 138 40.43 3.26 21.94
C GLU A 138 40.73 3.88 23.31
N TRP A 139 40.87 5.20 23.40
CA TRP A 139 41.14 5.86 24.68
C TRP A 139 39.98 5.71 25.69
N ILE A 140 38.76 5.48 25.25
CA ILE A 140 37.60 5.17 26.09
C ILE A 140 37.58 3.66 26.42
N THR A 141 37.71 2.82 25.38
CA THR A 141 37.57 1.38 25.52
C THR A 141 38.70 0.80 26.37
N SER A 142 39.92 1.30 26.27
CA SER A 142 41.06 0.89 27.10
C SER A 142 40.84 1.15 28.60
N LYS A 143 40.23 2.28 28.96
CA LYS A 143 39.86 2.57 30.34
C LYS A 143 38.86 1.59 30.91
N LEU A 144 37.99 1.06 30.07
CA LEU A 144 36.96 0.09 30.43
C LEU A 144 37.47 -1.36 30.29
N LYS A 145 38.75 -1.57 29.94
CA LYS A 145 39.35 -2.90 29.68
C LYS A 145 38.62 -3.66 28.57
N MET A 146 38.13 -2.95 27.56
CA MET A 146 37.43 -3.51 26.40
C MET A 146 38.27 -3.30 25.18
N GLN A 147 38.22 -4.25 24.22
CA GLN A 147 38.83 -4.11 22.90
C GLN A 147 37.97 -3.24 22.00
N ARG A 148 36.65 -3.38 22.10
CA ARG A 148 35.70 -2.63 21.28
C ARG A 148 34.38 -2.39 21.99
N LEU A 149 33.89 -1.15 21.88
CA LEU A 149 32.57 -0.75 22.29
C LEU A 149 31.87 -0.11 21.11
N TYR A 150 30.74 -0.67 20.68
CA TYR A 150 29.93 -0.17 19.60
C TYR A 150 28.49 -0.13 20.02
N VAL A 151 27.84 1.03 19.86
CA VAL A 151 26.41 1.21 20.09
C VAL A 151 25.71 1.55 18.80
N TYR A 152 24.48 1.09 18.62
CA TYR A 152 23.70 1.40 17.44
C TYR A 152 22.22 1.53 17.75
N ALA A 153 21.55 2.32 16.92
CA ALA A 153 20.11 2.41 16.82
C ALA A 153 19.71 2.04 15.39
N ASN A 154 18.68 1.25 15.27
CA ASN A 154 18.13 0.80 13.99
C ASN A 154 16.64 1.07 13.94
N ALA A 155 16.15 1.55 12.82
CA ALA A 155 14.74 1.74 12.53
C ALA A 155 14.38 1.01 11.23
N GLN A 156 13.37 0.13 11.29
CA GLN A 156 12.88 -0.60 10.13
C GLN A 156 11.49 -0.12 9.74
N ASN A 157 11.23 -0.09 8.43
CA ASN A 157 9.95 0.31 7.83
C ASN A 157 9.49 1.71 8.29
N LEU A 158 10.42 2.66 8.38
CA LEU A 158 10.20 3.95 9.02
C LEU A 158 9.11 4.77 8.34
N PHE A 159 9.12 4.82 7.01
CA PHE A 159 8.06 5.43 6.22
C PHE A 159 7.95 4.83 4.82
N THR A 160 6.76 5.01 4.23
CA THR A 160 6.45 4.64 2.85
C THR A 160 5.87 5.85 2.14
N ILE A 161 6.43 6.19 0.99
CA ILE A 161 5.92 7.23 0.09
C ILE A 161 5.23 6.53 -1.07
N MET A 162 3.97 6.84 -1.30
CA MET A 162 3.20 6.37 -2.46
C MET A 162 3.02 7.50 -3.45
N TRP A 163 3.23 7.20 -4.73
CA TRP A 163 3.11 8.21 -5.79
C TRP A 163 1.67 8.54 -6.17
N LYS A 164 0.75 7.61 -5.94
CA LYS A 164 -0.69 7.82 -6.18
C LYS A 164 -1.50 7.65 -4.91
N LYS A 165 -2.42 8.57 -4.69
CA LYS A 165 -3.44 8.48 -3.64
C LYS A 165 -4.53 7.49 -4.07
N GLY A 166 -5.22 6.90 -3.12
CA GLY A 166 -6.36 5.99 -3.36
C GLY A 166 -6.15 4.54 -2.93
N TYR A 167 -4.90 4.16 -2.62
CA TYR A 167 -4.61 2.89 -1.96
C TYR A 167 -4.51 3.13 -0.46
N GLU A 168 -5.65 3.15 0.20
CA GLU A 168 -5.74 3.48 1.61
C GLU A 168 -5.76 2.22 2.49
N GLY A 169 -4.96 2.24 3.54
CA GLY A 169 -5.02 1.27 4.64
C GLY A 169 -4.18 0.01 4.50
N TYR A 170 -3.53 -0.24 3.37
CA TYR A 170 -2.71 -1.43 3.16
C TYR A 170 -1.23 -1.09 2.92
N ASP A 171 -0.34 -1.97 3.37
CA ASP A 171 1.07 -1.89 2.99
C ASP A 171 1.22 -2.29 1.50
N PRO A 172 1.72 -1.40 0.63
CA PRO A 172 1.82 -1.67 -0.82
C PRO A 172 2.82 -2.78 -1.15
N GLU A 173 3.66 -3.20 -0.22
CA GLU A 173 4.62 -4.29 -0.38
C GLU A 173 3.98 -5.68 -0.26
N ARG A 174 2.73 -5.74 0.16
CA ARG A 174 2.04 -7.02 0.35
C ARG A 174 1.55 -7.64 -0.94
N ASN A 175 1.14 -8.89 -0.81
CA ASN A 175 0.63 -9.67 -1.94
C ASN A 175 -0.58 -8.97 -2.58
N THR A 176 -0.41 -8.59 -3.83
CA THR A 176 -1.40 -7.86 -4.63
C THR A 176 -2.48 -8.76 -5.20
N PHE A 177 -2.31 -10.08 -5.12
CA PHE A 177 -3.26 -11.08 -5.59
C PHE A 177 -4.29 -11.50 -4.55
N ASP A 178 -3.97 -11.27 -3.27
CA ASP A 178 -4.85 -11.75 -2.23
C ASP A 178 -5.82 -10.67 -1.82
N SER A 179 -7.06 -10.85 -2.22
CA SER A 179 -8.20 -10.04 -1.76
C SER A 179 -8.56 -10.29 -0.29
N GLY A 180 -7.81 -11.15 0.40
CA GLY A 180 -8.03 -11.51 1.80
C GLY A 180 -7.79 -10.35 2.75
N THR A 181 -8.62 -10.28 3.77
CA THR A 181 -8.68 -9.20 4.76
C THR A 181 -7.73 -9.37 5.92
N ASN A 182 -7.01 -10.49 5.98
CA ASN A 182 -6.35 -10.95 7.20
C ASN A 182 -4.87 -10.57 7.28
N TYR A 183 -4.51 -9.38 6.81
CA TYR A 183 -3.12 -8.94 6.86
C TYR A 183 -2.85 -7.97 8.00
N TYR A 184 -1.88 -8.32 8.82
CA TYR A 184 -1.30 -7.37 9.77
C TYR A 184 -0.52 -6.30 9.03
N PRO A 185 -0.66 -5.02 9.37
CA PRO A 185 0.17 -3.97 8.83
C PRO A 185 1.64 -4.24 9.18
N THR A 186 2.56 -3.93 8.26
CA THR A 186 3.98 -4.06 8.51
C THR A 186 4.40 -3.10 9.62
N PRO A 187 4.91 -3.59 10.78
CA PRO A 187 5.23 -2.73 11.91
C PRO A 187 6.47 -1.88 11.63
N ARG A 188 6.52 -0.71 12.24
CA ARG A 188 7.75 0.03 12.42
C ARG A 188 8.49 -0.55 13.61
N ILE A 189 9.75 -0.92 13.43
CA ILE A 189 10.55 -1.56 14.47
C ILE A 189 11.73 -0.66 14.81
N PHE A 190 11.89 -0.34 16.06
CA PHE A 190 13.07 0.36 16.59
C PHE A 190 13.87 -0.59 17.47
N THR A 191 15.16 -0.70 17.17
CA THR A 191 16.08 -1.58 17.88
C THR A 191 17.27 -0.76 18.35
N PHE A 192 17.65 -0.94 19.60
CA PHE A 192 18.89 -0.41 20.16
C PHE A 192 19.78 -1.56 20.57
N GLY A 193 21.05 -1.46 20.26
CA GLY A 193 21.99 -2.52 20.58
C GLY A 193 23.35 -2.00 20.99
N ILE A 194 24.06 -2.82 21.77
CA ILE A 194 25.42 -2.59 22.21
C ILE A 194 26.23 -3.85 21.93
N ASN A 195 27.35 -3.69 21.24
CA ASN A 195 28.32 -4.76 21.02
C ASN A 195 29.57 -4.46 21.84
N LEU A 196 29.91 -5.39 22.73
CA LEU A 196 31.07 -5.35 23.59
C LEU A 196 32.01 -6.47 23.19
N ASN A 197 33.31 -6.13 23.10
CA ASN A 197 34.38 -7.12 22.92
C ASN A 197 35.46 -6.86 23.97
N PHE A 198 35.81 -7.91 24.72
CA PHE A 198 36.79 -7.88 25.82
C PHE A 198 38.11 -8.50 25.39
#